data_9fd0a3e90967f574210278010b13dc32
#
_entry.id   9fd0a3e90967f574210278010b13dc32
#
_cell.length_a   1.000
_cell.length_b   1.000
_cell.length_c   1.000
_cell.angle_alpha   90.00
_cell.angle_beta   90.00
_cell.angle_gamma   90.00
#
_symmetry.space_group_name_H-M   'P 1'
#
loop_
_entity.id
_entity.type
_entity.pdbx_description
1 polymer ?
#
loop_
_entity_poly.entity_id
_entity_poly.type
_entity_poly.pdbx_seq_one_letter_code
_entity_poly.pdbx_strand_id
1 'polypeptide(L)'
;ATTKWTTSVCTGAMILGAAGILQGKRATTHWAAAAALAKHGATYAPERVVIEGKVITAAGVSSGIDMALTLSARLVDEQTARALQLGIEYDPQPPFDSGNAANADDALKAKALAVLAGGRR
;
A
#
# COMPACT_ATOMS: atom_id res chain seq x y z
N ALA A 1 6.12 -19.22 4.26
CA ALA A 1 6.24 -19.62 5.66
C ALA A 1 7.66 -19.48 6.19
N THR A 2 8.66 -19.58 5.31
CA THR A 2 10.06 -19.50 5.71
C THR A 2 10.71 -18.15 5.49
N THR A 3 9.97 -17.19 4.89
CA THR A 3 10.50 -15.85 4.66
C THR A 3 10.53 -15.04 5.95
N LYS A 4 11.48 -14.10 6.05
CA LYS A 4 11.51 -13.14 7.15
C LYS A 4 10.36 -12.15 7.04
N TRP A 5 10.12 -11.65 5.82
CA TRP A 5 9.08 -10.67 5.55
C TRP A 5 8.32 -11.06 4.30
N THR A 6 7.02 -10.88 4.34
CA THR A 6 6.11 -11.04 3.20
C THR A 6 5.44 -9.72 2.96
N THR A 7 5.58 -9.15 1.77
CA THR A 7 5.11 -7.80 1.50
C THR A 7 4.27 -7.73 0.23
N SER A 8 3.42 -6.71 0.18
CA SER A 8 2.65 -6.42 -1.02
C SER A 8 2.50 -4.91 -1.19
N VAL A 9 2.30 -4.50 -2.43
CA VAL A 9 2.00 -3.11 -2.79
C VAL A 9 0.76 -3.13 -3.66
N CYS A 10 -0.17 -2.20 -3.41
CA CYS A 10 -1.34 -2.01 -4.24
C CYS A 10 -2.18 -3.31 -4.31
N THR A 11 -2.63 -3.68 -5.48
CA THR A 11 -3.46 -4.88 -5.67
C THR A 11 -2.68 -6.19 -5.50
N GLY A 12 -1.36 -6.13 -5.32
CA GLY A 12 -0.57 -7.32 -4.97
C GLY A 12 -1.06 -8.02 -3.71
N ALA A 13 -1.75 -7.29 -2.83
CA ALA A 13 -2.38 -7.89 -1.64
C ALA A 13 -3.36 -9.00 -1.99
N MET A 14 -3.96 -8.95 -3.18
CA MET A 14 -4.92 -9.99 -3.60
C MET A 14 -4.23 -11.35 -3.76
N ILE A 15 -2.98 -11.36 -4.17
CA ILE A 15 -2.20 -12.60 -4.27
C ILE A 15 -1.99 -13.19 -2.88
N LEU A 16 -1.61 -12.35 -1.91
CA LEU A 16 -1.43 -12.79 -0.53
C LEU A 16 -2.76 -13.25 0.07
N GLY A 17 -3.85 -12.55 -0.26
CA GLY A 17 -5.19 -12.93 0.18
C GLY A 17 -5.58 -14.30 -0.35
N ALA A 18 -5.37 -14.54 -1.64
CA ALA A 18 -5.69 -15.82 -2.27
C ALA A 18 -4.87 -16.97 -1.68
N ALA A 19 -3.65 -16.68 -1.24
CA ALA A 19 -2.78 -17.66 -0.59
C ALA A 19 -3.13 -17.92 0.88
N GLY A 20 -4.13 -17.21 1.43
CA GLY A 20 -4.54 -17.36 2.82
C GLY A 20 -3.67 -16.64 3.83
N ILE A 21 -2.67 -15.88 3.36
CA ILE A 21 -1.69 -15.22 4.25
C ILE A 21 -2.32 -14.07 5.04
N LEU A 22 -3.35 -13.42 4.48
CA LEU A 22 -3.98 -12.25 5.10
C LEU A 22 -5.16 -12.59 5.99
N GLN A 23 -5.57 -13.84 6.07
CA GLN A 23 -6.76 -14.22 6.84
C GLN A 23 -6.60 -13.85 8.31
N GLY A 24 -7.59 -13.14 8.84
CA GLY A 24 -7.60 -12.69 10.24
C GLY A 24 -6.66 -11.52 10.51
N LYS A 25 -6.07 -10.91 9.50
CA LYS A 25 -5.12 -9.81 9.66
C LYS A 25 -5.68 -8.49 9.15
N ARG A 26 -5.17 -7.40 9.73
CA ARG A 26 -5.36 -6.09 9.10
C ARG A 26 -4.41 -6.00 7.90
N ALA A 27 -4.88 -5.37 6.84
CA ALA A 27 -4.08 -5.20 5.64
C ALA A 27 -4.55 -3.98 4.87
N THR A 28 -3.70 -3.49 3.99
CA THR A 28 -4.08 -2.43 3.08
C THR A 28 -3.81 -2.84 1.64
N THR A 29 -4.41 -2.11 0.74
CA THR A 29 -4.29 -2.31 -0.71
C THR A 29 -4.66 -0.98 -1.37
N HIS A 30 -4.64 -0.92 -2.69
CA HIS A 30 -5.17 0.22 -3.40
C HIS A 30 -6.65 0.43 -3.00
N TRP A 31 -7.07 1.68 -2.82
CA TRP A 31 -8.41 1.98 -2.32
C TRP A 31 -9.52 1.37 -3.19
N ALA A 32 -9.30 1.26 -4.49
CA ALA A 32 -10.29 0.70 -5.40
C ALA A 32 -10.49 -0.81 -5.20
N ALA A 33 -9.54 -1.48 -4.55
CA ALA A 33 -9.62 -2.91 -4.29
C ALA A 33 -9.89 -3.23 -2.81
N ALA A 34 -10.16 -2.22 -1.99
CA ALA A 34 -10.33 -2.40 -0.55
C ALA A 34 -11.41 -3.43 -0.20
N ALA A 35 -12.54 -3.41 -0.93
CA ALA A 35 -13.63 -4.35 -0.66
C ALA A 35 -13.23 -5.80 -0.90
N ALA A 36 -12.27 -6.06 -1.78
CA ALA A 36 -11.82 -7.41 -2.08
C ALA A 36 -11.04 -8.04 -0.91
N LEU A 37 -10.45 -7.24 -0.03
CA LEU A 37 -9.74 -7.78 1.13
C LEU A 37 -10.65 -8.56 2.05
N ALA A 38 -11.90 -8.11 2.23
CA ALA A 38 -12.86 -8.79 3.08
C ALA A 38 -13.15 -10.20 2.55
N LYS A 39 -13.13 -10.41 1.24
CA LYS A 39 -13.34 -11.73 0.65
C LYS A 39 -12.24 -12.71 0.99
N HIS A 40 -11.07 -12.21 1.35
CA HIS A 40 -9.94 -13.03 1.76
C HIS A 40 -9.78 -13.10 3.28
N GLY A 41 -10.78 -12.65 4.03
CA GLY A 41 -10.78 -12.72 5.49
C GLY A 41 -9.90 -11.67 6.16
N ALA A 42 -9.50 -10.62 5.44
CA ALA A 42 -8.70 -9.54 5.99
C ALA A 42 -9.57 -8.33 6.33
N THR A 43 -9.10 -7.51 7.27
CA THR A 43 -9.74 -6.25 7.62
C THR A 43 -8.97 -5.11 6.96
N TYR A 44 -9.64 -4.35 6.11
CA TYR A 44 -9.00 -3.22 5.45
C TYR A 44 -8.68 -2.11 6.45
N ALA A 45 -7.42 -1.70 6.48
CA ALA A 45 -6.95 -0.55 7.25
C ALA A 45 -6.58 0.56 6.25
N PRO A 46 -7.21 1.74 6.32
CA PRO A 46 -6.96 2.82 5.36
C PRO A 46 -5.67 3.57 5.69
N GLU A 47 -4.57 2.87 5.72
CA GLU A 47 -3.25 3.41 6.00
C GLU A 47 -2.33 3.12 4.83
N ARG A 48 -1.28 3.91 4.68
CA ARG A 48 -0.36 3.74 3.56
C ARG A 48 0.46 2.46 3.71
N VAL A 49 0.84 2.11 4.94
CA VAL A 49 1.61 0.90 5.24
C VAL A 49 1.00 0.25 6.48
N VAL A 50 0.71 -1.04 6.40
CA VAL A 50 0.17 -1.81 7.52
C VAL A 50 1.10 -2.97 7.81
N ILE A 51 1.49 -3.11 9.08
CA ILE A 51 2.39 -4.16 9.54
C ILE A 51 1.61 -5.09 10.45
N GLU A 52 1.57 -6.37 10.10
CA GLU A 52 0.95 -7.44 10.90
C GLU A 52 1.95 -8.58 11.00
N GLY A 53 2.68 -8.65 12.12
CA GLY A 53 3.73 -9.64 12.28
C GLY A 53 4.81 -9.46 11.22
N LYS A 54 5.03 -10.48 10.41
CA LYS A 54 6.01 -10.43 9.32
C LYS A 54 5.39 -10.04 7.97
N VAL A 55 4.12 -9.66 7.96
CA VAL A 55 3.42 -9.28 6.73
C VAL A 55 3.30 -7.76 6.71
N ILE A 56 3.78 -7.15 5.64
CA ILE A 56 3.66 -5.71 5.43
C ILE A 56 2.91 -5.48 4.12
N THR A 57 1.81 -4.75 4.20
CA THR A 57 1.05 -4.37 3.01
C THR A 57 1.12 -2.87 2.83
N ALA A 58 1.22 -2.42 1.58
CA ALA A 58 1.22 -1.01 1.22
C ALA A 58 0.00 -0.70 0.34
N ALA A 59 -0.50 0.52 0.46
CA ALA A 59 -1.70 0.94 -0.25
C ALA A 59 -1.45 1.08 -1.75
N GLY A 60 -1.58 2.28 -2.31
CA GLY A 60 -1.36 2.50 -3.72
C GLY A 60 0.10 2.49 -4.12
N VAL A 61 0.35 2.72 -5.39
CA VAL A 61 1.68 2.60 -6.00
C VAL A 61 2.75 3.38 -5.23
N SER A 62 2.46 4.65 -4.90
CA SER A 62 3.45 5.50 -4.22
C SER A 62 3.74 5.07 -2.78
N SER A 63 2.82 4.35 -2.16
CA SER A 63 3.01 3.81 -0.80
C SER A 63 4.09 2.74 -0.75
N GLY A 64 4.45 2.18 -1.90
CA GLY A 64 5.54 1.22 -2.00
C GLY A 64 6.88 1.79 -1.56
N ILE A 65 7.12 3.08 -1.82
CA ILE A 65 8.34 3.74 -1.37
C ILE A 65 8.34 3.86 0.15
N ASP A 66 7.22 4.27 0.73
CA ASP A 66 7.07 4.36 2.20
C ASP A 66 7.33 2.99 2.83
N MET A 67 6.76 1.93 2.24
CA MET A 67 6.96 0.57 2.73
C MET A 67 8.42 0.15 2.62
N ALA A 68 9.07 0.45 1.50
CA ALA A 68 10.47 0.08 1.30
C ALA A 68 11.38 0.74 2.34
N LEU A 69 11.12 1.99 2.69
CA LEU A 69 11.87 2.69 3.73
C LEU A 69 11.59 2.08 5.11
N THR A 70 10.33 1.75 5.39
CA THR A 70 9.94 1.09 6.64
C THR A 70 10.66 -0.26 6.77
N LEU A 71 10.65 -1.04 5.69
CA LEU A 71 11.30 -2.34 5.67
C LEU A 71 12.82 -2.21 5.84
N SER A 72 13.43 -1.23 5.19
CA SER A 72 14.87 -0.98 5.33
C SER A 72 15.25 -0.67 6.77
N ALA A 73 14.44 0.14 7.45
CA ALA A 73 14.68 0.46 8.85
C ALA A 73 14.63 -0.79 9.73
N ARG A 74 13.74 -1.73 9.42
CA ARG A 74 13.59 -2.97 10.18
C ARG A 74 14.66 -4.01 9.86
N LEU A 75 15.12 -4.05 8.61
CA LEU A 75 16.15 -5.01 8.20
C LEU A 75 17.56 -4.59 8.61
N VAL A 76 17.83 -3.29 8.63
CA VAL A 76 19.13 -2.75 8.95
C VAL A 76 19.01 -1.83 10.17
N ASP A 77 18.70 -0.56 9.95
CA ASP A 77 18.47 0.42 11.01
C ASP A 77 17.82 1.68 10.42
N GLU A 78 17.33 2.53 11.31
CA GLU A 78 16.64 3.76 10.90
C GLU A 78 17.59 4.72 10.21
N GLN A 79 18.84 4.83 10.65
CA GLN A 79 19.79 5.76 10.06
C GLN A 79 20.08 5.40 8.60
N THR A 80 20.21 4.11 8.32
CA THR A 80 20.38 3.63 6.94
C THR A 80 19.16 3.96 6.09
N ALA A 81 17.96 3.74 6.63
CA ALA A 81 16.73 4.07 5.91
C ALA A 81 16.65 5.57 5.62
N ARG A 82 17.03 6.42 6.58
CA ARG A 82 17.05 7.88 6.36
C ARG A 82 18.06 8.26 5.29
N ALA A 83 19.21 7.62 5.27
CA ALA A 83 20.22 7.88 4.25
C ALA A 83 19.73 7.47 2.86
N LEU A 84 19.03 6.35 2.77
CA LEU A 84 18.43 5.90 1.52
C LEU A 84 17.35 6.88 1.04
N GLN A 85 16.52 7.37 1.96
CA GLN A 85 15.52 8.37 1.62
C GLN A 85 16.15 9.63 1.04
N LEU A 86 17.22 10.10 1.66
CA LEU A 86 17.95 11.26 1.15
C LEU A 86 18.62 10.95 -0.18
N GLY A 87 19.16 9.74 -0.32
CA GLY A 87 19.86 9.32 -1.55
C GLY A 87 18.95 9.29 -2.76
N ILE A 88 17.70 8.91 -2.59
CA ILE A 88 16.72 8.94 -3.68
C ILE A 88 15.95 10.26 -3.73
N GLU A 89 16.22 11.16 -2.80
CA GLU A 89 15.56 12.47 -2.67
C GLU A 89 14.04 12.33 -2.56
N TYR A 90 13.59 11.36 -1.77
CA TYR A 90 12.16 11.16 -1.56
C TYR A 90 11.63 12.17 -0.55
N ASP A 91 11.18 13.30 -1.05
CA ASP A 91 10.62 14.41 -0.28
C ASP A 91 9.30 14.83 -0.93
N PRO A 92 8.23 14.03 -0.75
CA PRO A 92 7.00 14.21 -1.52
C PRO A 92 6.30 15.54 -1.21
N GLN A 93 6.07 16.29 -2.27
CA GLN A 93 5.36 17.56 -2.22
C GLN A 93 4.40 17.62 -3.40
N PRO A 94 3.36 16.77 -3.39
CA PRO A 94 2.45 16.69 -4.52
C PRO A 94 1.70 18.02 -4.71
N PRO A 95 1.41 18.40 -5.95
CA PRO A 95 0.74 19.68 -6.23
C PRO A 95 -0.73 19.71 -5.81
N PHE A 96 -1.31 18.55 -5.53
CA PHE A 96 -2.72 18.43 -5.13
C PHE A 96 -2.82 17.55 -3.90
N ASP A 97 -3.91 17.67 -3.16
CA ASP A 97 -4.17 16.86 -1.97
C ASP A 97 -5.21 15.76 -2.23
N SER A 98 -5.38 15.38 -3.47
CA SER A 98 -6.41 14.43 -3.90
C SER A 98 -5.94 12.97 -3.93
N GLY A 99 -4.82 12.68 -3.30
CA GLY A 99 -4.25 11.34 -3.31
C GLY A 99 -4.83 10.37 -2.28
N ASN A 100 -5.70 10.84 -1.39
CA ASN A 100 -6.29 10.00 -0.35
C ASN A 100 -7.78 9.84 -0.62
N ALA A 101 -8.21 8.59 -0.83
CA ALA A 101 -9.61 8.30 -1.14
C ALA A 101 -10.58 8.77 -0.04
N ALA A 102 -10.15 8.84 1.21
CA ALA A 102 -10.97 9.34 2.30
C ALA A 102 -11.37 10.80 2.12
N ASN A 103 -10.58 11.56 1.38
CA ASN A 103 -10.81 12.98 1.13
C ASN A 103 -11.34 13.27 -0.28
N ALA A 104 -11.60 12.23 -1.05
CA ALA A 104 -12.05 12.38 -2.44
C ALA A 104 -13.56 12.20 -2.53
N ASP A 105 -14.21 13.01 -3.38
CA ASP A 105 -15.63 12.85 -3.64
C ASP A 105 -15.88 11.73 -4.66
N ASP A 106 -17.16 11.39 -4.83
CA ASP A 106 -17.53 10.28 -5.72
C ASP A 106 -17.19 10.56 -7.18
N ALA A 107 -17.29 11.83 -7.62
CA ALA A 107 -16.96 12.20 -9.00
C ALA A 107 -15.47 11.97 -9.28
N LEU A 108 -14.60 12.36 -8.35
CA LEU A 108 -13.17 12.16 -8.51
C LEU A 108 -12.82 10.68 -8.50
N LYS A 109 -13.45 9.89 -7.61
CA LYS A 109 -13.23 8.44 -7.58
C LYS A 109 -13.64 7.78 -8.88
N ALA A 110 -14.79 8.16 -9.43
CA ALA A 110 -15.27 7.63 -10.71
C ALA A 110 -14.31 7.98 -11.84
N LYS A 111 -13.81 9.20 -11.87
CA LYS A 111 -12.83 9.64 -12.87
C LYS A 111 -11.54 8.84 -12.75
N ALA A 112 -11.06 8.64 -11.52
CA ALA A 112 -9.84 7.87 -11.27
C ALA A 112 -9.99 6.43 -11.76
N LEU A 113 -11.12 5.80 -11.46
CA LEU A 113 -11.37 4.42 -11.92
C LEU A 113 -11.41 4.34 -13.45
N ALA A 114 -12.00 5.33 -14.11
CA ALA A 114 -12.03 5.38 -15.56
C ALA A 114 -10.62 5.49 -16.15
N VAL A 115 -9.79 6.32 -15.55
CA VAL A 115 -8.39 6.49 -15.99
C VAL A 115 -7.60 5.18 -15.80
N LEU A 116 -7.77 4.55 -14.63
CA LEU A 116 -7.07 3.29 -14.33
C LEU A 116 -7.50 2.16 -15.26
N ALA A 117 -8.75 2.16 -15.69
CA ALA A 117 -9.25 1.17 -16.62
C ALA A 117 -8.80 1.40 -18.07
N GLY A 118 -7.90 2.37 -18.28
CA GLY A 118 -7.41 2.70 -19.61
C GLY A 118 -8.35 3.61 -20.40
N GLY A 119 -9.29 4.25 -19.72
CA GLY A 119 -10.23 5.18 -20.35
C GLY A 119 -9.61 6.53 -20.63
N ARG A 120 -8.64 6.57 -21.50
CA ARG A 120 -7.90 7.79 -21.82
C ARG A 120 -8.46 8.55 -23.03
N ARG A 121 -9.68 8.27 -23.37
CA ARG A 121 -10.34 8.97 -24.45
C ARG A 121 -11.11 10.16 -23.98
#